data_204b083cc31c9060cf1265b987b9f940
#
_entry.id   204b083cc31c9060cf1265b987b9f940
#
_cell.length_a   1.000
_cell.length_b   1.000
_cell.length_c   1.000
_cell.angle_alpha   90.00
_cell.angle_beta   90.00
_cell.angle_gamma   90.00
#
_symmetry.space_group_name_H-M   'P 1'
#
loop_
_entity.id
_entity.type
_entity.pdbx_description
1 polymer ?
#
loop_
_entity_poly.entity_id
_entity_poly.type
_entity_poly.pdbx_seq_one_letter_code
_entity_poly.pdbx_strand_id
1 'polypeptide(L)'
;MIAIIDTFPRRPLLVLVMWIAIWGSLTSFQNFRASLPKPEAIENQREDAQAEYAIAITLTFDAQGDAFSPIAMRVSLDGVSEPIFESDTTVQAGVPVLISPVAGIKVGVNELLVEVGSGTDSTEATQQQVAHAIRVQVMANAEVIVERTLWSEPGNTISGLVVIDVPENSAANATLAEDEGHQH
;
A
#
# COMPACT_ATOMS: atom_id res chain seq x y z
N MET A 1 1.90 -13.31 -77.24
CA MET A 1 2.31 -13.92 -75.98
C MET A 1 2.21 -12.85 -74.93
N ILE A 2 1.04 -12.71 -74.25
CA ILE A 2 0.75 -11.61 -73.32
C ILE A 2 0.94 -12.17 -71.91
N ALA A 3 1.92 -11.64 -71.19
CA ALA A 3 2.18 -11.96 -69.79
C ALA A 3 1.09 -11.34 -68.89
N ILE A 4 0.25 -12.15 -68.33
CA ILE A 4 -0.69 -11.78 -67.28
C ILE A 4 0.15 -11.61 -65.99
N ILE A 5 0.49 -10.36 -65.67
CA ILE A 5 1.08 -10.06 -64.38
C ILE A 5 -0.09 -10.07 -63.35
N ASP A 6 -0.18 -11.18 -62.64
CA ASP A 6 -1.13 -11.40 -61.55
C ASP A 6 -0.91 -10.28 -60.49
N THR A 7 -1.88 -9.40 -60.41
CA THR A 7 -1.91 -8.35 -59.39
C THR A 7 -2.34 -9.02 -58.08
N PHE A 8 -1.38 -9.58 -57.40
CA PHE A 8 -1.61 -10.15 -56.05
C PHE A 8 -2.15 -9.01 -55.16
N PRO A 9 -3.25 -9.20 -54.47
CA PRO A 9 -3.86 -8.16 -53.65
C PRO A 9 -2.92 -7.77 -52.51
N ARG A 10 -2.23 -6.63 -52.68
CA ARG A 10 -1.24 -6.09 -51.73
C ARG A 10 -1.82 -5.86 -50.33
N ARG A 11 -3.13 -5.66 -50.25
CA ARG A 11 -3.81 -5.39 -48.95
C ARG A 11 -3.81 -6.56 -47.96
N PRO A 12 -4.16 -7.81 -48.32
CA PRO A 12 -4.13 -8.92 -47.37
C PRO A 12 -2.70 -9.29 -46.95
N LEU A 13 -1.70 -9.07 -47.82
CA LEU A 13 -0.30 -9.29 -47.52
C LEU A 13 0.19 -8.35 -46.39
N LEU A 14 -0.18 -7.07 -46.45
CA LEU A 14 0.17 -6.08 -45.42
C LEU A 14 -0.47 -6.40 -44.09
N VAL A 15 -1.74 -6.86 -44.10
CA VAL A 15 -2.44 -7.29 -42.87
C VAL A 15 -1.74 -8.50 -42.26
N LEU A 16 -1.33 -9.47 -43.07
CA LEU A 16 -0.62 -10.66 -42.61
C LEU A 16 0.73 -10.29 -41.98
N VAL A 17 1.49 -9.38 -42.61
CA VAL A 17 2.78 -8.92 -42.08
C VAL A 17 2.59 -8.18 -40.74
N MET A 18 1.58 -7.31 -40.63
CA MET A 18 1.26 -6.66 -39.36
C MET A 18 0.92 -7.67 -38.26
N TRP A 19 0.11 -8.68 -38.56
CA TRP A 19 -0.23 -9.75 -37.60
C TRP A 19 1.00 -10.50 -37.11
N ILE A 20 1.89 -10.87 -38.04
CA ILE A 20 3.14 -11.58 -37.69
C ILE A 20 4.04 -10.68 -36.82
N ALA A 21 4.14 -9.38 -37.13
CA ALA A 21 4.92 -8.43 -36.34
C ALA A 21 4.36 -8.26 -34.92
N ILE A 22 3.04 -8.15 -34.77
CA ILE A 22 2.37 -8.04 -33.46
C ILE A 22 2.57 -9.33 -32.64
N TRP A 23 2.35 -10.49 -33.24
CA TRP A 23 2.54 -11.77 -32.56
C TRP A 23 4.00 -12.01 -32.17
N GLY A 24 4.93 -11.69 -33.08
CA GLY A 24 6.36 -11.79 -32.80
C GLY A 24 6.82 -10.89 -31.67
N SER A 25 6.33 -9.66 -31.61
CA SER A 25 6.64 -8.75 -30.49
C SER A 25 6.02 -9.20 -29.16
N LEU A 26 4.78 -9.72 -29.18
CA LEU A 26 4.13 -10.23 -27.99
C LEU A 26 4.84 -11.45 -27.39
N THR A 27 5.22 -12.41 -28.25
CA THR A 27 5.96 -13.60 -27.82
C THR A 27 7.36 -13.26 -27.33
N SER A 28 8.05 -12.32 -27.98
CA SER A 28 9.35 -11.83 -27.53
C SER A 28 9.25 -11.14 -26.16
N PHE A 29 8.22 -10.34 -25.96
CA PHE A 29 7.97 -9.67 -24.68
C PHE A 29 7.67 -10.68 -23.55
N GLN A 30 6.85 -11.71 -23.83
CA GLN A 30 6.56 -12.75 -22.84
C GLN A 30 7.82 -13.55 -22.48
N ASN A 31 8.65 -13.91 -23.47
CA ASN A 31 9.91 -14.61 -23.24
C ASN A 31 10.91 -13.73 -22.46
N PHE A 32 10.98 -12.42 -22.77
CA PHE A 32 11.80 -11.48 -22.02
C PHE A 32 11.33 -11.37 -20.56
N ARG A 33 10.02 -11.28 -20.34
CA ARG A 33 9.47 -11.23 -18.99
C ARG A 33 9.69 -12.52 -18.19
N ALA A 34 9.69 -13.68 -18.88
CA ALA A 34 9.99 -14.98 -18.27
C ALA A 34 11.49 -15.17 -17.97
N SER A 35 12.37 -14.49 -18.72
CA SER A 35 13.83 -14.51 -18.51
C SER A 35 14.33 -13.52 -17.49
N LEU A 36 13.48 -12.56 -17.04
CA LEU A 36 13.83 -11.70 -15.92
C LEU A 36 14.00 -12.62 -14.69
N PRO A 37 15.12 -12.48 -13.95
CA PRO A 37 15.26 -13.18 -12.69
C PRO A 37 14.01 -12.84 -11.87
N LYS A 38 13.22 -13.87 -11.53
CA LYS A 38 12.18 -13.71 -10.52
C LYS A 38 12.89 -13.05 -9.34
N PRO A 39 12.43 -11.88 -8.84
CA PRO A 39 12.94 -11.41 -7.57
C PRO A 39 12.74 -12.61 -6.65
N GLU A 40 13.85 -13.25 -6.27
CA GLU A 40 13.83 -14.16 -5.13
C GLU A 40 13.16 -13.30 -4.07
N ALA A 41 11.96 -13.71 -3.66
CA ALA A 41 11.40 -13.18 -2.43
C ALA A 41 12.51 -13.46 -1.42
N ILE A 42 13.30 -12.43 -1.15
CA ILE A 42 14.15 -12.42 0.02
C ILE A 42 13.11 -12.49 1.11
N GLU A 43 12.76 -13.71 1.45
CA GLU A 43 12.01 -14.02 2.64
C GLU A 43 12.95 -13.57 3.75
N ASN A 44 12.86 -12.25 4.00
CA ASN A 44 13.62 -11.62 5.04
C ASN A 44 13.21 -12.39 6.29
N GLN A 45 14.08 -13.30 6.73
CA GLN A 45 14.02 -13.94 8.04
C GLN A 45 14.27 -12.84 9.10
N ARG A 46 13.57 -11.71 8.97
CA ARG A 46 13.53 -10.70 10.01
C ARG A 46 12.75 -11.30 11.16
N GLU A 47 13.36 -11.26 12.30
CA GLU A 47 12.77 -11.69 13.54
C GLU A 47 11.52 -10.83 13.84
N ASP A 48 10.43 -11.47 14.25
CA ASP A 48 9.22 -10.75 14.64
C ASP A 48 9.52 -9.89 15.87
N ALA A 49 9.05 -8.67 15.85
CA ALA A 49 9.23 -7.78 16.99
C ALA A 49 8.39 -8.24 18.16
N GLN A 50 8.99 -8.31 19.35
CA GLN A 50 8.35 -8.85 20.56
C GLN A 50 7.41 -7.86 21.26
N ALA A 51 7.43 -6.57 20.87
CA ALA A 51 6.56 -5.56 21.46
C ALA A 51 5.13 -5.68 20.94
N GLU A 52 4.16 -5.28 21.75
CA GLU A 52 2.78 -5.11 21.32
C GLU A 52 2.65 -3.79 20.55
N TYR A 53 2.34 -3.88 19.25
CA TYR A 53 2.19 -2.71 18.40
C TYR A 53 0.73 -2.35 18.21
N ALA A 54 0.49 -1.03 18.16
CA ALA A 54 -0.80 -0.45 17.81
C ALA A 54 -0.61 0.76 16.89
N ILE A 55 -1.60 1.01 16.04
CA ILE A 55 -1.61 2.16 15.13
C ILE A 55 -2.88 2.96 15.40
N ALA A 56 -2.74 4.26 15.62
CA ALA A 56 -3.85 5.19 15.72
C ALA A 56 -3.83 6.14 14.52
N ILE A 57 -4.95 6.23 13.81
CA ILE A 57 -5.10 7.09 12.63
C ILE A 57 -6.24 8.07 12.89
N THR A 58 -5.95 9.37 12.76
CA THR A 58 -6.94 10.43 12.94
C THR A 58 -6.99 11.30 11.69
N LEU A 59 -8.19 11.52 11.15
CA LEU A 59 -8.44 12.30 9.96
C LEU A 59 -8.97 13.69 10.32
N THR A 60 -8.70 14.68 9.48
CA THR A 60 -9.30 16.03 9.60
C THR A 60 -10.60 16.17 8.81
N PHE A 61 -11.03 15.13 8.09
CA PHE A 61 -12.20 15.09 7.23
C PHE A 61 -12.89 13.73 7.33
N ASP A 62 -14.16 13.67 6.93
CA ASP A 62 -14.88 12.39 6.85
C ASP A 62 -14.47 11.66 5.56
N ALA A 63 -13.87 10.49 5.68
CA ALA A 63 -13.44 9.69 4.54
C ALA A 63 -14.53 8.71 4.13
N GLN A 64 -14.76 8.60 2.82
CA GLN A 64 -15.67 7.61 2.22
C GLN A 64 -15.04 7.02 0.98
N GLY A 65 -15.45 5.79 0.68
CA GLY A 65 -15.20 5.19 -0.62
C GLY A 65 -16.06 5.83 -1.71
N ASP A 66 -15.64 5.71 -2.94
CA ASP A 66 -16.40 6.16 -4.11
C ASP A 66 -16.91 4.97 -4.95
N ALA A 67 -17.56 5.26 -6.08
CA ALA A 67 -18.10 4.22 -6.97
C ALA A 67 -17.04 3.32 -7.61
N PHE A 68 -15.78 3.78 -7.68
CA PHE A 68 -14.65 3.06 -8.26
C PHE A 68 -13.80 2.37 -7.20
N SER A 69 -13.73 2.96 -6.00
CA SER A 69 -13.04 2.42 -4.84
C SER A 69 -13.97 2.49 -3.63
N PRO A 70 -14.69 1.41 -3.30
CA PRO A 70 -15.67 1.43 -2.22
C PRO A 70 -15.04 1.51 -0.82
N ILE A 71 -13.71 1.45 -0.75
CA ILE A 71 -12.96 1.44 0.51
C ILE A 71 -12.72 2.87 0.96
N ALA A 72 -13.21 3.19 2.17
CA ALA A 72 -13.00 4.49 2.80
C ALA A 72 -11.58 4.64 3.37
N MET A 73 -11.03 3.57 3.93
CA MET A 73 -9.66 3.53 4.45
C MET A 73 -9.08 2.13 4.36
N ARG A 74 -7.82 2.06 3.95
CA ARG A 74 -7.02 0.82 3.93
C ARG A 74 -5.65 1.08 4.52
N VAL A 75 -5.18 0.14 5.31
CA VAL A 75 -3.84 0.15 5.90
C VAL A 75 -3.16 -1.18 5.62
N SER A 76 -2.01 -1.12 4.96
CA SER A 76 -1.23 -2.31 4.56
C SER A 76 0.18 -2.22 5.13
N LEU A 77 0.72 -3.35 5.56
CA LEU A 77 2.08 -3.47 6.07
C LEU A 77 2.93 -4.26 5.06
N ASP A 78 4.13 -3.77 4.77
CA ASP A 78 5.06 -4.49 3.88
C ASP A 78 5.37 -5.89 4.40
N GLY A 79 5.39 -6.87 3.48
CA GLY A 79 5.60 -8.27 3.82
C GLY A 79 4.37 -9.00 4.36
N VAL A 80 3.23 -8.33 4.51
CA VAL A 80 1.92 -8.93 4.84
C VAL A 80 1.04 -8.91 3.61
N SER A 81 0.51 -10.06 3.22
CA SER A 81 -0.25 -10.21 1.96
C SER A 81 -1.63 -9.57 1.99
N GLU A 82 -2.21 -9.42 3.18
CA GLU A 82 -3.53 -8.83 3.40
C GLU A 82 -3.40 -7.48 4.11
N PRO A 83 -4.31 -6.53 3.85
CA PRO A 83 -4.33 -5.28 4.61
C PRO A 83 -4.58 -5.58 6.10
N ILE A 84 -3.85 -4.90 6.98
CA ILE A 84 -4.04 -5.02 8.44
C ILE A 84 -5.32 -4.34 8.93
N PHE A 85 -5.85 -3.42 8.11
CA PHE A 85 -7.13 -2.76 8.35
C PHE A 85 -7.78 -2.35 7.03
N GLU A 86 -9.10 -2.53 6.92
CA GLU A 86 -9.89 -2.06 5.80
C GLU A 86 -11.29 -1.67 6.30
N SER A 87 -11.79 -0.52 5.84
CA SER A 87 -13.12 -0.03 6.12
C SER A 87 -13.82 0.41 4.84
N ASP A 88 -15.01 -0.12 4.59
CA ASP A 88 -15.92 0.29 3.52
C ASP A 88 -16.97 1.30 4.01
N THR A 89 -16.99 1.57 5.32
CA THR A 89 -17.88 2.54 5.95
C THR A 89 -17.16 3.87 6.18
N THR A 90 -17.93 4.95 6.28
CA THR A 90 -17.39 6.29 6.56
C THR A 90 -16.51 6.30 7.80
N VAL A 91 -15.29 6.81 7.65
CA VAL A 91 -14.38 7.10 8.77
C VAL A 91 -14.52 8.57 9.13
N GLN A 92 -14.98 8.84 10.37
CA GLN A 92 -15.33 10.18 10.82
C GLN A 92 -14.10 11.03 11.15
N ALA A 93 -14.18 12.33 10.80
CA ALA A 93 -13.18 13.33 11.18
C ALA A 93 -13.02 13.42 12.69
N GLY A 94 -11.78 13.57 13.16
CA GLY A 94 -11.44 13.76 14.56
C GLY A 94 -11.59 12.53 15.46
N VAL A 95 -12.16 11.43 14.95
CA VAL A 95 -12.28 10.17 15.69
C VAL A 95 -11.10 9.26 15.34
N PRO A 96 -10.23 8.93 16.31
CA PRO A 96 -9.11 8.04 16.03
C PRO A 96 -9.58 6.61 15.75
N VAL A 97 -9.10 6.04 14.65
CA VAL A 97 -9.22 4.62 14.35
C VAL A 97 -8.02 3.92 14.98
N LEU A 98 -8.28 3.03 15.93
CA LEU A 98 -7.26 2.26 16.62
C LEU A 98 -7.21 0.84 16.05
N ILE A 99 -6.04 0.45 15.54
CA ILE A 99 -5.72 -0.88 15.04
C ILE A 99 -4.81 -1.52 16.07
N SER A 100 -5.28 -2.55 16.78
CA SER A 100 -4.52 -3.23 17.83
C SER A 100 -5.10 -4.64 18.07
N PRO A 101 -4.25 -5.66 18.24
CA PRO A 101 -2.81 -5.65 18.02
C PRO A 101 -2.44 -5.64 16.52
N VAL A 102 -1.29 -5.08 16.18
CA VAL A 102 -0.73 -5.13 14.83
C VAL A 102 0.28 -6.27 14.75
N ALA A 103 -0.05 -7.30 13.98
CA ALA A 103 0.86 -8.42 13.72
C ALA A 103 1.75 -8.13 12.49
N GLY A 104 2.90 -8.81 12.42
CA GLY A 104 3.79 -8.78 11.25
C GLY A 104 4.79 -7.64 11.23
N ILE A 105 4.88 -6.80 12.27
CA ILE A 105 5.96 -5.84 12.43
C ILE A 105 7.23 -6.60 12.82
N LYS A 106 8.30 -6.36 12.06
CA LYS A 106 9.59 -7.04 12.18
C LYS A 106 10.65 -6.10 12.70
N VAL A 107 11.70 -6.65 13.25
CA VAL A 107 12.91 -5.90 13.61
C VAL A 107 13.50 -5.25 12.34
N GLY A 108 13.94 -4.00 12.45
CA GLY A 108 14.43 -3.18 11.36
C GLY A 108 13.33 -2.34 10.71
N VAL A 109 13.51 -1.99 9.44
CA VAL A 109 12.63 -1.06 8.73
C VAL A 109 11.37 -1.79 8.25
N ASN A 110 10.20 -1.25 8.62
CA ASN A 110 8.89 -1.67 8.15
C ASN A 110 8.24 -0.49 7.43
N GLU A 111 7.44 -0.77 6.40
CA GLU A 111 6.74 0.23 5.62
C GLU A 111 5.23 0.03 5.77
N LEU A 112 4.56 1.06 6.24
CA LEU A 112 3.11 1.09 6.41
C LEU A 112 2.51 1.99 5.33
N LEU A 113 1.73 1.43 4.42
CA LEU A 113 0.97 2.17 3.43
C LEU A 113 -0.41 2.50 4.00
N VAL A 114 -0.76 3.78 4.02
CA VAL A 114 -2.07 4.28 4.43
C VAL A 114 -2.74 4.90 3.22
N GLU A 115 -3.92 4.41 2.86
CA GLU A 115 -4.75 4.89 1.77
C GLU A 115 -6.11 5.29 2.33
N VAL A 116 -6.55 6.51 2.02
CA VAL A 116 -7.82 7.06 2.51
C VAL A 116 -8.57 7.71 1.37
N GLY A 117 -9.85 7.38 1.25
CA GLY A 117 -10.74 7.93 0.24
C GLY A 117 -10.90 9.45 0.35
N SER A 118 -11.29 10.08 -0.74
CA SER A 118 -11.29 11.55 -0.90
C SER A 118 -12.31 12.30 -0.03
N GLY A 119 -13.10 11.59 0.77
CA GLY A 119 -14.17 12.20 1.55
C GLY A 119 -15.41 12.49 0.69
N THR A 120 -16.53 12.67 1.38
CA THR A 120 -17.82 12.90 0.73
C THR A 120 -17.97 14.26 0.13
N ASP A 121 -18.64 14.23 -0.99
CA ASP A 121 -19.58 15.22 -1.51
C ASP A 121 -19.10 16.67 -1.53
N SER A 122 -18.24 16.90 -2.45
CA SER A 122 -18.12 18.20 -3.11
C SER A 122 -19.30 18.53 -4.03
N THR A 123 -20.53 18.11 -3.68
CA THR A 123 -21.73 18.54 -4.44
C THR A 123 -22.14 19.96 -4.12
N GLU A 124 -21.54 20.57 -3.12
CA GLU A 124 -21.70 21.98 -2.87
C GLU A 124 -20.40 22.73 -3.13
N ALA A 125 -20.40 23.51 -4.19
CA ALA A 125 -19.31 24.41 -4.63
C ALA A 125 -18.85 25.44 -3.57
N THR A 126 -19.16 25.24 -2.32
CA THR A 126 -18.89 26.11 -1.18
C THR A 126 -18.12 25.45 -0.04
N GLN A 127 -17.88 24.15 -0.08
CA GLN A 127 -16.96 23.55 0.88
C GLN A 127 -15.55 23.84 0.45
N GLN A 128 -15.07 24.88 1.05
CA GLN A 128 -13.75 25.46 0.97
C GLN A 128 -12.68 24.38 0.83
N GLN A 129 -11.80 24.66 -0.08
CA GLN A 129 -10.51 24.04 -0.32
C GLN A 129 -9.66 23.92 0.94
N VAL A 130 -10.13 23.17 1.93
CA VAL A 130 -9.35 22.86 3.12
C VAL A 130 -8.49 21.64 2.81
N ALA A 131 -7.20 21.77 2.99
CA ALA A 131 -6.29 20.64 2.82
C ALA A 131 -6.69 19.50 3.77
N HIS A 132 -6.73 18.30 3.24
CA HIS A 132 -6.99 17.10 4.01
C HIS A 132 -5.71 16.64 4.69
N ALA A 133 -5.79 16.23 5.94
CA ALA A 133 -4.66 15.71 6.68
C ALA A 133 -5.03 14.43 7.42
N ILE A 134 -4.06 13.55 7.52
CA ILE A 134 -4.13 12.30 8.29
C ILE A 134 -2.95 12.28 9.24
N ARG A 135 -3.22 12.14 10.51
CA ARG A 135 -2.21 11.88 11.53
C ARG A 135 -2.14 10.40 11.78
N VAL A 136 -0.97 9.82 11.59
CA VAL A 136 -0.66 8.41 11.87
C VAL A 136 0.30 8.35 13.03
N GLN A 137 -0.07 7.62 14.09
CA GLN A 137 0.76 7.35 15.24
C GLN A 137 0.96 5.84 15.35
N VAL A 138 2.21 5.41 15.45
CA VAL A 138 2.56 4.02 15.72
C VAL A 138 3.06 3.93 17.16
N MET A 139 2.50 2.99 17.90
CA MET A 139 2.81 2.77 19.31
C MET A 139 3.44 1.40 19.49
N ALA A 140 4.43 1.32 20.38
CA ALA A 140 4.99 0.06 20.88
C ALA A 140 4.81 0.06 22.40
N ASN A 141 4.16 -0.97 22.95
CA ASN A 141 3.84 -1.07 24.40
C ASN A 141 3.16 0.19 24.94
N ALA A 142 2.20 0.74 24.17
CA ALA A 142 1.47 1.99 24.44
C ALA A 142 2.29 3.28 24.39
N GLU A 143 3.57 3.27 24.02
CA GLU A 143 4.39 4.44 23.79
C GLU A 143 4.43 4.79 22.30
N VAL A 144 4.24 6.06 21.95
CA VAL A 144 4.33 6.53 20.55
C VAL A 144 5.78 6.54 20.10
N ILE A 145 6.12 5.68 19.14
CA ILE A 145 7.45 5.55 18.56
C ILE A 145 7.60 6.29 17.23
N VAL A 146 6.49 6.44 16.47
CA VAL A 146 6.46 7.15 15.20
C VAL A 146 5.19 7.98 15.14
N GLU A 147 5.32 9.23 14.71
CA GLU A 147 4.20 10.10 14.37
C GLU A 147 4.45 10.76 13.01
N ARG A 148 3.48 10.68 12.11
CA ARG A 148 3.52 11.29 10.79
C ARG A 148 2.19 11.93 10.44
N THR A 149 2.26 13.06 9.75
CA THR A 149 1.09 13.70 9.14
C THR A 149 1.23 13.64 7.63
N LEU A 150 0.23 13.06 6.97
CA LEU A 150 0.11 12.98 5.53
C LEU A 150 -0.89 14.06 5.08
N TRP A 151 -0.61 14.73 3.97
CA TRP A 151 -1.42 15.82 3.45
C TRP A 151 -1.84 15.55 2.02
N SER A 152 -3.01 16.01 1.67
CA SER A 152 -3.51 16.00 0.29
C SER A 152 -4.25 17.31 -0.01
N GLU A 153 -4.32 17.62 -1.30
CA GLU A 153 -5.22 18.68 -1.78
C GLU A 153 -6.68 18.24 -1.62
N PRO A 154 -7.59 19.19 -1.46
CA PRO A 154 -9.02 18.90 -1.34
C PRO A 154 -9.56 18.07 -2.51
N GLY A 155 -10.36 17.05 -2.21
CA GLY A 155 -10.98 16.17 -3.20
C GLY A 155 -10.08 15.07 -3.75
N ASN A 156 -8.81 15.00 -3.33
CA ASN A 156 -7.92 13.91 -3.69
C ASN A 156 -7.90 12.82 -2.60
N THR A 157 -7.69 11.59 -3.03
CA THR A 157 -7.35 10.49 -2.12
C THR A 157 -6.00 10.76 -1.47
N ILE A 158 -5.86 10.40 -0.20
CA ILE A 158 -4.57 10.43 0.48
C ILE A 158 -3.96 9.03 0.41
N SER A 159 -2.77 8.94 -0.18
CA SER A 159 -1.95 7.73 -0.12
C SER A 159 -0.56 8.12 0.36
N GLY A 160 -0.07 7.47 1.39
CA GLY A 160 1.22 7.80 1.95
C GLY A 160 1.88 6.65 2.67
N LEU A 161 3.21 6.70 2.69
CA LEU A 161 4.06 5.71 3.32
C LEU A 161 4.56 6.23 4.66
N VAL A 162 4.40 5.43 5.71
CA VAL A 162 4.96 5.65 7.04
C VAL A 162 6.02 4.60 7.30
N VAL A 163 7.26 5.05 7.50
CA VAL A 163 8.40 4.17 7.79
C VAL A 163 8.51 4.01 9.30
N ILE A 164 8.59 2.76 9.75
CA ILE A 164 8.72 2.37 11.15
C ILE A 164 10.07 1.65 11.29
N ASP A 165 10.99 2.22 12.05
CA ASP A 165 12.27 1.59 12.35
C ASP A 165 12.23 0.97 13.76
N VAL A 166 12.31 -0.36 13.80
CA VAL A 166 12.28 -1.15 15.04
C VAL A 166 13.69 -1.59 15.37
N PRO A 167 14.28 -1.06 16.45
CA PRO A 167 15.64 -1.40 16.82
C PRO A 167 15.77 -2.88 17.27
N GLU A 168 16.90 -3.49 16.96
CA GLU A 168 17.22 -4.88 17.32
C GLU A 168 17.19 -5.13 18.85
N ASN A 169 17.43 -4.09 19.66
CA ASN A 169 17.49 -4.22 21.13
C ASN A 169 16.12 -4.19 21.83
N SER A 170 15.02 -4.04 21.10
CA SER A 170 13.68 -4.08 21.72
C SER A 170 13.34 -5.45 22.34
N ALA A 171 14.03 -6.51 21.91
CA ALA A 171 13.88 -7.86 22.45
C ALA A 171 14.64 -8.06 23.80
N ALA A 172 15.73 -7.35 24.01
CA ALA A 172 16.60 -7.57 25.17
C ALA A 172 16.07 -6.95 26.48
N ASN A 173 15.27 -5.88 26.41
CA ASN A 173 14.77 -5.19 27.58
C ASN A 173 13.54 -5.86 28.24
N ALA A 174 12.82 -6.72 27.51
CA ALA A 174 11.68 -7.45 28.08
C ALA A 174 12.15 -8.57 29.03
N THR A 175 13.31 -9.15 28.78
CA THR A 175 13.81 -10.29 29.57
C THR A 175 14.44 -9.88 30.90
N LEU A 176 14.87 -8.62 31.05
CA LEU A 176 15.50 -8.12 32.29
C LEU A 176 14.50 -7.68 33.34
N ALA A 177 13.24 -7.46 32.99
CA ALA A 177 12.20 -7.02 33.93
C ALA A 177 11.57 -8.18 34.75
N GLU A 178 11.73 -9.43 34.33
CA GLU A 178 11.14 -10.58 35.01
C GLU A 178 12.04 -11.24 36.10
N ASP A 179 13.36 -10.91 36.12
CA ASP A 179 14.30 -11.59 37.02
C ASP A 179 14.56 -10.86 38.36
N GLU A 180 14.02 -9.66 38.58
CA GLU A 180 14.19 -8.93 39.86
C GLU A 180 13.10 -9.20 40.93
N GLY A 181 12.12 -10.08 40.65
CA GLY A 181 10.95 -10.31 41.50
C GLY A 181 11.03 -11.46 42.51
N HIS A 182 12.08 -12.25 42.57
CA HIS A 182 12.13 -13.43 43.45
C HIS A 182 13.39 -13.49 44.31
N GLN A 183 13.53 -12.54 45.22
CA GLN A 183 14.34 -12.70 46.43
C GLN A 183 13.66 -11.98 47.61
N HIS A 184 12.75 -12.72 48.29
CA HIS A 184 12.56 -12.61 49.75
C HIS A 184 11.77 -13.82 50.27
#